data_9ec58f9d79c2954bd355476fdbc994c6
#
_entry.id   9ec58f9d79c2954bd355476fdbc994c6
#
_cell.length_a   1.000
_cell.length_b   1.000
_cell.length_c   1.000
_cell.angle_alpha   90.00
_cell.angle_beta   90.00
_cell.angle_gamma   90.00
#
_symmetry.space_group_name_H-M   'P 1'
#
loop_
_entity.id
_entity.type
_entity.pdbx_description
1 polymer ?
#
loop_
_entity_poly.entity_id
_entity_poly.type
_entity_poly.pdbx_seq_one_letter_code
_entity_poly.pdbx_strand_id
1 'polypeptide(L)'
;FRVAYVPRVLFTIAYDEAVNALLKTDERFFFPERYMEDSEWQTCLKRARQFAPVIPEDSSIGDVPVYRLAQEQVDEHRYALAGSLSYETLIANMVSRGVQPRQIIHPCEGHSWEQALAYAVRRYSPDTSVVGYDAGVFSPLVLSMYPAKDEYGLRPLPERIVTHGPLHSEALLAGGARQENIKSGCGLRH
;
A
#
# COMPACT_ATOMS: atom_id res chain seq x y z
N PHE A 1 -14.80 -1.66 -20.99
CA PHE A 1 -13.95 -1.77 -19.80
C PHE A 1 -14.38 -3.01 -19.03
N ARG A 2 -13.39 -3.85 -18.63
CA ARG A 2 -13.65 -4.94 -17.69
C ARG A 2 -13.04 -4.55 -16.36
N VAL A 3 -13.87 -4.47 -15.31
CA VAL A 3 -13.46 -4.17 -13.94
C VAL A 3 -13.46 -5.48 -13.16
N ALA A 4 -12.46 -5.68 -12.32
CA ALA A 4 -12.46 -6.72 -11.31
C ALA A 4 -12.15 -6.08 -9.95
N TYR A 5 -12.84 -6.52 -8.93
CA TYR A 5 -12.62 -6.07 -7.56
C TYR A 5 -11.61 -6.99 -6.88
N VAL A 6 -10.69 -6.39 -6.13
CA VAL A 6 -9.79 -7.13 -5.25
C VAL A 6 -10.35 -7.03 -3.83
N PRO A 7 -11.02 -8.07 -3.34
CA PRO A 7 -11.61 -8.02 -2.02
C PRO A 7 -10.52 -8.07 -0.95
N ARG A 8 -10.68 -7.28 0.09
CA ARG A 8 -9.89 -7.43 1.31
C ARG A 8 -10.78 -8.12 2.34
N VAL A 9 -10.49 -9.38 2.61
CA VAL A 9 -11.19 -10.12 3.65
C VAL A 9 -10.70 -9.64 5.00
N LEU A 10 -11.58 -9.01 5.78
CA LEU A 10 -11.31 -8.59 7.15
C LEU A 10 -11.47 -9.80 8.09
N PHE A 11 -10.73 -9.79 9.19
CA PHE A 11 -10.58 -10.89 10.16
C PHE A 11 -11.85 -11.38 10.86
N THR A 12 -13.00 -10.80 10.58
CA THR A 12 -14.29 -11.14 11.19
C THR A 12 -15.02 -12.31 10.53
N ILE A 13 -14.55 -12.74 9.35
CA ILE A 13 -15.18 -13.81 8.57
C ILE A 13 -14.06 -14.76 8.11
N ALA A 14 -14.32 -16.07 8.13
CA ALA A 14 -13.39 -17.03 7.57
C ALA A 14 -13.18 -16.78 6.07
N TYR A 15 -11.94 -16.88 5.61
CA TYR A 15 -11.57 -16.55 4.23
C TYR A 15 -12.41 -17.31 3.19
N ASP A 16 -12.57 -18.63 3.38
CA ASP A 16 -13.36 -19.48 2.48
C ASP A 16 -14.85 -19.10 2.46
N GLU A 17 -15.39 -18.69 3.59
CA GLU A 17 -16.78 -18.23 3.68
C GLU A 17 -16.96 -16.93 2.91
N ALA A 18 -16.02 -15.97 3.07
CA ALA A 18 -16.03 -14.71 2.34
C ALA A 18 -15.89 -14.94 0.83
N VAL A 19 -14.96 -15.78 0.40
CA VAL A 19 -14.76 -16.14 -1.02
C VAL A 19 -16.03 -16.76 -1.59
N ASN A 20 -16.64 -17.72 -0.89
CA ASN A 20 -17.87 -18.37 -1.33
C ASN A 20 -19.05 -17.41 -1.42
N ALA A 21 -19.12 -16.42 -0.53
CA ALA A 21 -20.16 -15.38 -0.60
C ALA A 21 -19.96 -14.48 -1.82
N LEU A 22 -18.73 -14.04 -2.09
CA LEU A 22 -18.39 -13.21 -3.24
C LEU A 22 -18.63 -13.90 -4.57
N LEU A 23 -18.31 -15.20 -4.67
CA LEU A 23 -18.52 -16.00 -5.88
C LEU A 23 -20.01 -16.22 -6.24
N LYS A 24 -20.93 -15.94 -5.31
CA LYS A 24 -22.37 -15.97 -5.58
C LYS A 24 -22.93 -14.68 -6.16
N THR A 25 -22.14 -13.64 -6.25
CA THR A 25 -22.52 -12.36 -6.86
C THR A 25 -22.22 -12.32 -8.35
N ASP A 26 -22.84 -11.43 -9.10
CA ASP A 26 -22.58 -11.21 -10.53
C ASP A 26 -21.31 -10.41 -10.79
N GLU A 27 -20.63 -9.97 -9.73
CA GLU A 27 -19.41 -9.19 -9.82
C GLU A 27 -18.17 -10.05 -10.08
N ARG A 28 -17.14 -9.44 -10.65
CA ARG A 28 -15.86 -10.09 -10.91
C ARG A 28 -14.89 -9.79 -9.80
N PHE A 29 -14.37 -10.83 -9.19
CA PHE A 29 -13.35 -10.71 -8.16
C PHE A 29 -12.03 -11.28 -8.64
N PHE A 30 -10.97 -10.62 -8.23
CA PHE A 30 -9.61 -11.04 -8.44
C PHE A 30 -8.97 -11.30 -7.07
N PHE A 31 -8.46 -12.50 -6.90
CA PHE A 31 -7.81 -12.94 -5.66
C PHE A 31 -6.30 -13.02 -5.90
N PRO A 32 -5.54 -12.00 -5.48
CA PRO A 32 -4.10 -11.94 -5.69
C PRO A 32 -3.38 -13.16 -5.11
N GLU A 33 -3.84 -13.69 -4.00
CA GLU A 33 -3.26 -14.82 -3.27
C GLU A 33 -3.09 -16.07 -4.15
N ARG A 34 -3.91 -16.22 -5.19
CA ARG A 34 -3.79 -17.32 -6.17
C ARG A 34 -2.54 -17.27 -7.04
N TYR A 35 -1.84 -16.15 -7.01
CA TYR A 35 -0.60 -15.94 -7.75
C TYR A 35 0.64 -16.10 -6.88
N MET A 36 0.47 -16.61 -5.66
CA MET A 36 1.55 -16.79 -4.71
C MET A 36 1.52 -18.22 -4.14
N GLU A 37 2.66 -18.87 -4.16
CA GLU A 37 2.83 -20.20 -3.59
C GLU A 37 3.22 -20.09 -2.10
N ASP A 38 2.90 -21.11 -1.30
CA ASP A 38 3.24 -21.13 0.13
C ASP A 38 4.74 -20.94 0.38
N SER A 39 5.59 -21.52 -0.45
CA SER A 39 7.05 -21.38 -0.37
C SER A 39 7.52 -19.95 -0.60
N GLU A 40 6.85 -19.21 -1.46
CA GLU A 40 7.13 -17.79 -1.72
C GLU A 40 6.71 -16.93 -0.54
N TRP A 41 5.55 -17.25 0.05
CA TRP A 41 5.11 -16.61 1.29
C TRP A 41 6.10 -16.85 2.44
N GLN A 42 6.57 -18.08 2.63
CA GLN A 42 7.59 -18.38 3.62
C GLN A 42 8.89 -17.60 3.38
N THR A 43 9.24 -17.38 2.13
CA THR A 43 10.38 -16.53 1.76
C THR A 43 10.17 -15.07 2.19
N CYS A 44 8.99 -14.52 1.99
CA CYS A 44 8.64 -13.17 2.46
C CYS A 44 8.71 -13.06 3.99
N LEU A 45 8.19 -14.05 4.71
CA LEU A 45 8.29 -14.14 6.16
C LEU A 45 9.74 -14.18 6.64
N LYS A 46 10.59 -15.00 5.99
CA LYS A 46 12.01 -15.07 6.31
C LYS A 46 12.71 -13.73 6.09
N ARG A 47 12.46 -13.07 4.95
CA ARG A 47 13.01 -11.73 4.66
C ARG A 47 12.56 -10.71 5.70
N ALA A 48 11.29 -10.70 6.06
CA ALA A 48 10.76 -9.78 7.07
C ALA A 48 11.40 -9.99 8.46
N ARG A 49 11.62 -11.26 8.86
CA ARG A 49 12.32 -11.59 10.12
C ARG A 49 13.79 -11.16 10.11
N GLN A 50 14.42 -11.19 8.96
CA GLN A 50 15.82 -10.78 8.78
C GLN A 50 15.98 -9.26 8.65
N PHE A 51 14.90 -8.55 8.43
CA PHE A 51 14.93 -7.09 8.34
C PHE A 51 15.30 -6.48 9.69
N ALA A 52 16.45 -5.84 9.75
CA ALA A 52 16.98 -5.19 10.93
C ALA A 52 17.41 -3.76 10.53
N PRO A 53 16.51 -2.78 10.57
CA PRO A 53 16.87 -1.40 10.30
C PRO A 53 17.85 -0.91 11.36
N VAL A 54 18.83 -0.15 10.93
CA VAL A 54 19.76 0.50 11.85
C VAL A 54 19.05 1.72 12.43
N ILE A 55 18.69 1.63 13.70
CA ILE A 55 18.13 2.75 14.47
C ILE A 55 19.27 3.24 15.39
N PRO A 56 19.72 4.48 15.26
CA PRO A 56 20.75 5.03 16.17
C PRO A 56 20.24 5.04 17.61
N GLU A 57 21.07 4.64 18.57
CA GLU A 57 20.71 4.58 20.00
C GLU A 57 20.40 5.97 20.59
N ASP A 58 20.93 7.02 20.00
CA ASP A 58 20.72 8.43 20.34
C ASP A 58 19.51 9.06 19.63
N SER A 59 18.71 8.25 18.92
CA SER A 59 17.51 8.73 18.22
C SER A 59 16.55 9.42 19.19
N SER A 60 16.19 10.67 18.87
CA SER A 60 15.27 11.48 19.66
C SER A 60 14.33 12.31 18.77
N ILE A 61 13.18 12.69 19.32
CA ILE A 61 12.27 13.69 18.77
C ILE A 61 12.23 14.84 19.76
N GLY A 62 12.90 15.95 19.42
CA GLY A 62 13.24 16.98 20.42
C GLY A 62 14.12 16.36 21.52
N ASP A 63 13.70 16.51 22.78
CA ASP A 63 14.40 15.96 23.94
C ASP A 63 13.92 14.55 24.34
N VAL A 64 13.00 13.95 23.59
CA VAL A 64 12.42 12.65 23.93
C VAL A 64 13.17 11.52 23.20
N PRO A 65 13.85 10.60 23.93
CA PRO A 65 14.51 9.47 23.32
C PRO A 65 13.48 8.47 22.77
N VAL A 66 13.60 8.12 21.49
CA VAL A 66 12.62 7.27 20.79
C VAL A 66 13.19 5.93 20.32
N TYR A 67 14.46 5.64 20.60
CA TYR A 67 15.14 4.41 20.15
C TYR A 67 14.35 3.14 20.49
N ARG A 68 13.97 2.96 21.76
CA ARG A 68 13.24 1.76 22.22
C ARG A 68 11.88 1.65 21.57
N LEU A 69 11.15 2.75 21.48
CA LEU A 69 9.85 2.79 20.82
C LEU A 69 9.96 2.40 19.35
N ALA A 70 10.97 2.91 18.66
CA ALA A 70 11.21 2.57 17.26
C ALA A 70 11.56 1.09 17.08
N GLN A 71 12.35 0.50 17.98
CA GLN A 71 12.64 -0.94 17.97
C GLN A 71 11.40 -1.80 18.19
N GLU A 72 10.60 -1.48 19.20
CA GLU A 72 9.35 -2.17 19.49
C GLU A 72 8.41 -2.13 18.27
N GLN A 73 8.27 -0.97 17.63
CA GLN A 73 7.47 -0.81 16.42
C GLN A 73 7.97 -1.67 15.25
N VAL A 74 9.27 -1.77 15.06
CA VAL A 74 9.85 -2.66 14.03
C VAL A 74 9.49 -4.13 14.31
N ASP A 75 9.61 -4.56 15.56
CA ASP A 75 9.34 -5.95 15.95
C ASP A 75 7.85 -6.31 15.82
N GLU A 76 6.96 -5.44 16.25
CA GLU A 76 5.51 -5.62 16.13
C GLU A 76 5.05 -5.69 14.67
N HIS A 77 5.66 -4.91 13.78
CA HIS A 77 5.22 -4.81 12.39
C HIS A 77 5.91 -5.80 11.43
N ARG A 78 6.73 -6.73 11.91
CA ARG A 78 7.43 -7.71 11.05
C ARG A 78 6.48 -8.56 10.19
N TYR A 79 5.34 -8.96 10.74
CA TYR A 79 4.35 -9.72 9.96
C TYR A 79 3.70 -8.86 8.88
N ALA A 80 3.35 -7.61 9.19
CA ALA A 80 2.83 -6.65 8.22
C ALA A 80 3.86 -6.36 7.11
N LEU A 81 5.15 -6.35 7.45
CA LEU A 81 6.24 -6.22 6.48
C LEU A 81 6.28 -7.41 5.51
N ALA A 82 6.07 -8.64 5.98
CA ALA A 82 5.98 -9.81 5.11
C ALA A 82 4.86 -9.67 4.09
N GLY A 83 3.68 -9.19 4.53
CA GLY A 83 2.56 -8.87 3.65
C GLY A 83 2.90 -7.80 2.61
N SER A 84 3.66 -6.78 2.99
CA SER A 84 4.13 -5.77 2.04
C SER A 84 5.12 -6.34 1.03
N LEU A 85 6.10 -7.12 1.49
CA LEU A 85 7.11 -7.77 0.62
C LEU A 85 6.47 -8.75 -0.38
N SER A 86 5.33 -9.34 -0.06
CA SER A 86 4.65 -10.28 -0.94
C SER A 86 4.16 -9.64 -2.25
N TYR A 87 3.89 -8.34 -2.27
CA TYR A 87 3.45 -7.65 -3.48
C TYR A 87 4.45 -7.72 -4.62
N GLU A 88 5.77 -7.75 -4.32
CA GLU A 88 6.79 -7.89 -5.34
C GLU A 88 6.64 -9.23 -6.09
N THR A 89 6.56 -10.34 -5.35
CA THR A 89 6.38 -11.68 -5.89
C THR A 89 5.03 -11.83 -6.60
N LEU A 90 3.98 -11.32 -5.99
CA LEU A 90 2.62 -11.40 -6.50
C LEU A 90 2.48 -10.71 -7.87
N ILE A 91 2.95 -9.48 -8.02
CA ILE A 91 2.88 -8.75 -9.29
C ILE A 91 3.76 -9.44 -10.35
N ALA A 92 4.96 -9.89 -9.99
CA ALA A 92 5.83 -10.64 -10.89
C ALA A 92 5.14 -11.90 -11.43
N ASN A 93 4.50 -12.68 -10.54
CA ASN A 93 3.78 -13.89 -10.90
C ASN A 93 2.53 -13.62 -11.73
N MET A 94 1.79 -12.57 -11.44
CA MET A 94 0.65 -12.14 -12.26
C MET A 94 1.08 -11.87 -13.71
N VAL A 95 2.11 -11.05 -13.85
CA VAL A 95 2.63 -10.67 -15.18
C VAL A 95 3.15 -11.89 -15.94
N SER A 96 3.90 -12.77 -15.28
CA SER A 96 4.42 -14.00 -15.90
C SER A 96 3.32 -14.94 -16.39
N ARG A 97 2.15 -14.91 -15.75
CA ARG A 97 0.94 -15.67 -16.14
C ARG A 97 0.04 -14.91 -17.13
N GLY A 98 0.53 -13.80 -17.69
CA GLY A 98 -0.19 -13.00 -18.69
C GLY A 98 -1.29 -12.10 -18.13
N VAL A 99 -1.34 -11.90 -16.82
CA VAL A 99 -2.29 -10.96 -16.19
C VAL A 99 -1.62 -9.60 -16.04
N GLN A 100 -2.02 -8.68 -16.90
CA GLN A 100 -1.49 -7.33 -16.92
C GLN A 100 -2.67 -6.34 -16.90
N PRO A 101 -3.03 -5.80 -15.73
CA PRO A 101 -4.08 -4.79 -15.63
C PRO A 101 -3.62 -3.49 -16.28
N ARG A 102 -4.53 -2.80 -16.94
CA ARG A 102 -4.25 -1.47 -17.48
C ARG A 102 -4.11 -0.42 -16.38
N GLN A 103 -4.87 -0.59 -15.30
CA GLN A 103 -4.88 0.33 -14.18
C GLN A 103 -5.19 -0.43 -12.89
N ILE A 104 -4.52 -0.04 -11.81
CA ILE A 104 -4.84 -0.47 -10.44
C ILE A 104 -5.25 0.76 -9.66
N ILE A 105 -6.41 0.69 -9.02
CA ILE A 105 -6.90 1.73 -8.11
C ILE A 105 -6.97 1.12 -6.71
N HIS A 106 -6.38 1.78 -5.74
CA HIS A 106 -6.38 1.31 -4.35
C HIS A 106 -6.65 2.46 -3.37
N PRO A 107 -7.16 2.18 -2.16
CA PRO A 107 -7.19 3.16 -1.09
C PRO A 107 -5.77 3.68 -0.82
N CYS A 108 -5.62 4.98 -0.61
CA CYS A 108 -4.33 5.61 -0.30
C CYS A 108 -4.39 6.15 1.12
N GLU A 109 -3.81 5.39 2.05
CA GLU A 109 -3.82 5.65 3.49
C GLU A 109 -2.40 5.71 4.08
N GLY A 110 -1.37 5.69 3.22
CA GLY A 110 0.03 5.75 3.62
C GLY A 110 0.59 4.45 4.16
N HIS A 111 -0.03 3.32 3.87
CA HIS A 111 0.42 2.01 4.33
C HIS A 111 1.63 1.50 3.54
N SER A 112 2.46 0.68 4.19
CA SER A 112 3.65 0.08 3.57
C SER A 112 3.34 -0.81 2.37
N TRP A 113 2.20 -1.52 2.38
CA TRP A 113 1.78 -2.36 1.26
C TRP A 113 1.45 -1.55 0.00
N GLU A 114 0.96 -0.33 0.13
CA GLU A 114 0.67 0.57 -1.00
C GLU A 114 1.96 0.96 -1.73
N GLN A 115 3.01 1.24 -0.95
CA GLN A 115 4.33 1.55 -1.49
C GLN A 115 4.96 0.31 -2.17
N ALA A 116 4.82 -0.85 -1.55
CA ALA A 116 5.29 -2.11 -2.11
C ALA A 116 4.56 -2.46 -3.42
N LEU A 117 3.24 -2.24 -3.49
CA LEU A 117 2.45 -2.38 -4.70
C LEU A 117 2.94 -1.45 -5.81
N ALA A 118 3.10 -0.15 -5.51
CA ALA A 118 3.57 0.84 -6.48
C ALA A 118 4.99 0.51 -7.00
N TYR A 119 5.88 0.06 -6.11
CA TYR A 119 7.21 -0.41 -6.47
C TYR A 119 7.17 -1.63 -7.40
N ALA A 120 6.39 -2.65 -7.03
CA ALA A 120 6.27 -3.89 -7.79
C ALA A 120 5.69 -3.65 -9.19
N VAL A 121 4.65 -2.82 -9.28
CA VAL A 121 4.04 -2.46 -10.56
C VAL A 121 5.04 -1.74 -11.46
N ARG A 122 5.75 -0.74 -10.96
CA ARG A 122 6.80 -0.05 -11.75
C ARG A 122 7.87 -1.00 -12.28
N ARG A 123 8.22 -2.01 -11.50
CA ARG A 123 9.28 -2.95 -11.84
C ARG A 123 8.85 -4.00 -12.85
N TYR A 124 7.66 -4.56 -12.69
CA TYR A 124 7.23 -5.75 -13.45
C TYR A 124 6.13 -5.46 -14.47
N SER A 125 5.40 -4.36 -14.34
CA SER A 125 4.30 -3.98 -15.22
C SER A 125 4.28 -2.45 -15.46
N PRO A 126 5.34 -1.88 -16.06
CA PRO A 126 5.52 -0.44 -16.20
C PRO A 126 4.39 0.24 -17.00
N ASP A 127 3.66 -0.50 -17.82
CA ASP A 127 2.52 0.01 -18.58
C ASP A 127 1.21 0.06 -17.76
N THR A 128 1.24 -0.45 -16.53
CA THR A 128 0.09 -0.40 -15.61
C THR A 128 0.12 0.88 -14.79
N SER A 129 -0.92 1.70 -14.92
CA SER A 129 -1.07 2.92 -14.10
C SER A 129 -1.54 2.57 -12.69
N VAL A 130 -0.93 3.17 -11.68
CA VAL A 130 -1.33 3.04 -10.27
C VAL A 130 -1.94 4.35 -9.80
N VAL A 131 -3.18 4.27 -9.32
CA VAL A 131 -3.92 5.41 -8.79
C VAL A 131 -4.28 5.16 -7.34
N GLY A 132 -3.79 6.00 -6.46
CA GLY A 132 -4.23 6.04 -5.07
C GLY A 132 -5.51 6.86 -4.94
N TYR A 133 -6.51 6.34 -4.25
CA TYR A 133 -7.71 7.07 -3.90
C TYR A 133 -7.73 7.33 -2.39
N ASP A 134 -7.67 8.58 -2.02
CA ASP A 134 -7.77 9.01 -0.65
C ASP A 134 -9.23 8.93 -0.19
N ALA A 135 -9.54 7.87 0.54
CA ALA A 135 -10.91 7.52 0.91
C ALA A 135 -11.40 8.17 2.22
N GLY A 136 -10.57 8.95 2.88
CA GLY A 136 -10.90 9.53 4.18
C GLY A 136 -10.27 10.89 4.44
N VAL A 137 -10.77 11.57 5.48
CA VAL A 137 -10.12 12.76 6.01
C VAL A 137 -9.11 12.32 7.06
N PHE A 138 -7.83 12.54 6.79
CA PHE A 138 -6.77 12.19 7.73
C PHE A 138 -6.34 13.40 8.55
N SER A 139 -6.08 13.14 9.82
CA SER A 139 -5.47 14.15 10.69
C SER A 139 -4.07 14.51 10.15
N PRO A 140 -3.66 15.78 10.25
CA PRO A 140 -2.27 16.18 9.97
C PRO A 140 -1.22 15.42 10.79
N LEU A 141 -1.63 14.74 11.85
CA LEU A 141 -0.77 13.90 12.67
C LEU A 141 -0.49 12.53 12.09
N VAL A 142 -1.19 12.13 11.01
CA VAL A 142 -0.91 10.87 10.29
C VAL A 142 0.24 11.11 9.31
N LEU A 143 1.46 11.12 9.83
CA LEU A 143 2.66 11.50 9.09
C LEU A 143 2.93 10.59 7.87
N SER A 144 2.46 9.34 7.89
CA SER A 144 2.59 8.43 6.74
C SER A 144 1.90 8.95 5.48
N MET A 145 0.89 9.80 5.62
CA MET A 145 0.16 10.43 4.51
C MET A 145 0.90 11.65 3.94
N TYR A 146 1.79 12.26 4.71
CA TYR A 146 2.46 13.51 4.35
C TYR A 146 3.97 13.29 4.25
N PRO A 147 4.45 12.65 3.16
CA PRO A 147 5.89 12.45 2.99
C PRO A 147 6.58 13.81 2.89
N ALA A 148 7.73 13.94 3.54
CA ALA A 148 8.55 15.12 3.43
C ALA A 148 8.97 15.35 1.96
N LYS A 149 9.24 16.61 1.61
CA LYS A 149 9.62 17.00 0.24
C LYS A 149 10.77 16.16 -0.32
N ASP A 150 11.74 15.84 0.50
CA ASP A 150 12.91 15.06 0.12
C ASP A 150 12.61 13.56 -0.02
N GLU A 151 11.56 13.06 0.61
CA GLU A 151 11.13 11.67 0.48
C GLU A 151 10.39 11.40 -0.82
N TYR A 152 9.82 12.42 -1.46
CA TYR A 152 9.00 12.27 -2.67
C TYR A 152 9.73 11.58 -3.82
N GLY A 153 11.05 11.75 -3.93
CA GLY A 153 11.88 11.08 -4.91
C GLY A 153 12.28 9.65 -4.53
N LEU A 154 12.18 9.30 -3.24
CA LEU A 154 12.66 8.05 -2.68
C LEU A 154 11.52 7.04 -2.43
N ARG A 155 10.33 7.53 -2.09
CA ARG A 155 9.17 6.67 -1.81
C ARG A 155 8.49 6.24 -3.11
N PRO A 156 8.20 4.95 -3.29
CA PRO A 156 7.36 4.47 -4.39
C PRO A 156 5.90 4.85 -4.11
N LEU A 157 5.49 5.98 -4.65
CA LEU A 157 4.11 6.48 -4.55
C LEU A 157 3.31 6.15 -5.81
N PRO A 158 1.97 6.13 -5.76
CA PRO A 158 1.13 6.07 -6.95
C PRO A 158 1.46 7.19 -7.93
N GLU A 159 1.30 6.96 -9.22
CA GLU A 159 1.47 8.00 -10.25
C GLU A 159 0.51 9.16 -10.07
N ARG A 160 -0.66 8.86 -9.54
CA ARG A 160 -1.70 9.84 -9.25
C ARG A 160 -2.39 9.52 -7.93
N ILE A 161 -2.65 10.55 -7.14
CA ILE A 161 -3.47 10.49 -5.94
C ILE A 161 -4.72 11.33 -6.18
N VAL A 162 -5.87 10.70 -6.09
CA VAL A 162 -7.17 11.38 -6.15
C VAL A 162 -7.62 11.62 -4.72
N THR A 163 -7.73 12.89 -4.34
CA THR A 163 -8.06 13.28 -2.97
C THR A 163 -9.56 13.41 -2.76
N HIS A 164 -9.97 13.41 -1.49
CA HIS A 164 -11.37 13.58 -1.06
C HIS A 164 -11.93 15.00 -1.30
N GLY A 165 -11.11 15.92 -1.76
CA GLY A 165 -11.52 17.30 -2.06
C GLY A 165 -10.34 18.28 -2.02
N PRO A 166 -10.59 19.57 -2.25
CA PRO A 166 -9.54 20.58 -2.40
C PRO A 166 -8.69 20.73 -1.12
N LEU A 167 -9.30 20.71 0.06
CA LEU A 167 -8.57 20.84 1.32
C LEU A 167 -7.50 19.76 1.50
N HIS A 168 -7.83 18.52 1.13
CA HIS A 168 -6.88 17.41 1.18
C HIS A 168 -5.77 17.54 0.13
N SER A 169 -6.13 18.02 -1.07
CA SER A 169 -5.13 18.34 -2.09
C SER A 169 -4.14 19.38 -1.58
N GLU A 170 -4.62 20.46 -0.99
CA GLU A 170 -3.79 21.52 -0.42
C GLU A 170 -2.89 21.00 0.70
N ALA A 171 -3.41 20.15 1.58
CA ALA A 171 -2.63 19.55 2.66
C ALA A 171 -1.48 18.67 2.13
N LEU A 172 -1.74 17.83 1.12
CA LEU A 172 -0.72 17.00 0.49
C LEU A 172 0.34 17.87 -0.24
N LEU A 173 -0.08 18.91 -0.92
CA LEU A 173 0.83 19.84 -1.61
C LEU A 173 1.70 20.62 -0.61
N ALA A 174 1.13 21.06 0.50
CA ALA A 174 1.88 21.70 1.59
C ALA A 174 2.89 20.74 2.23
N GLY A 175 2.56 19.44 2.28
CA GLY A 175 3.46 18.36 2.73
C GLY A 175 4.55 17.99 1.73
N GLY A 176 4.58 18.59 0.52
CA GLY A 176 5.62 18.37 -0.49
C GLY A 176 5.20 17.51 -1.67
N ALA A 177 3.93 17.12 -1.78
CA ALA A 177 3.43 16.42 -2.95
C ALA A 177 3.59 17.27 -4.22
N ARG A 178 3.80 16.60 -5.37
CA ARG A 178 3.90 17.29 -6.65
C ARG A 178 2.51 17.56 -7.20
N GLN A 179 2.29 18.76 -7.71
CA GLN A 179 0.99 19.20 -8.26
C GLN A 179 0.48 18.27 -9.37
N GLU A 180 1.37 17.79 -10.23
CA GLU A 180 1.02 16.90 -11.34
C GLU A 180 0.49 15.53 -10.88
N ASN A 181 0.84 15.11 -9.68
CA ASN A 181 0.43 13.81 -9.12
C ASN A 181 -0.88 13.89 -8.34
N ILE A 182 -1.32 15.10 -7.98
CA ILE A 182 -2.51 15.29 -7.14
C ILE A 182 -3.69 15.74 -7.99
N LYS A 183 -4.83 15.07 -7.81
CA LYS A 183 -6.09 15.46 -8.43
C LYS A 183 -7.17 15.55 -7.34
N SER A 184 -7.78 16.73 -7.24
CA SER A 184 -8.94 16.88 -6.38
C SER A 184 -10.11 16.06 -6.93
N GLY A 185 -10.65 15.20 -6.11
CA GLY A 185 -11.81 14.37 -6.36
C GLY A 185 -13.00 14.81 -5.50
N CYS A 186 -13.89 13.88 -5.25
CA CYS A 186 -15.03 14.04 -4.33
C CYS A 186 -15.11 12.86 -3.38
N GLY A 187 -15.77 13.04 -2.23
CA GLY A 187 -16.08 11.95 -1.33
C GLY A 187 -17.09 10.98 -1.96
N LEU A 188 -16.72 9.71 -2.03
CA LEU A 188 -17.62 8.67 -2.55
C LEU A 188 -18.48 8.02 -1.45
N ARG A 189 -18.31 8.45 -0.20
CA ARG A 189 -19.05 7.92 0.96
C ARG A 189 -20.23 8.82 1.31
N HIS A 190 -21.22 8.90 0.44
CA HIS A 190 -22.54 9.48 0.81
C HIS A 190 -23.64 8.85 0.00
#